data_a90d618dc34f142cd1b72349be6ae321
#
_entry.id   a90d618dc34f142cd1b72349be6ae321
#
_cell.length_a   1.000
_cell.length_b   1.000
_cell.length_c   1.000
_cell.angle_alpha   90.00
_cell.angle_beta   90.00
_cell.angle_gamma   90.00
#
_symmetry.space_group_name_H-M   'P 1'
#
loop_
_entity.id
_entity.type
_entity.pdbx_description
1 polymer ?
#
loop_
_entity_poly.entity_id
_entity_poly.type
_entity_poly.pdbx_seq_one_letter_code
_entity_poly.pdbx_strand_id
1 'polypeptide(L)'
;KLSYWKNHPGSAILRLLVWLSAIITVAVMAFLVGFILIKGVGNLTPDLFALEYNSDNASLMPALINTLIITLLSLVIAVPFGIFAAIYLVEYAKKGSKLVKIIRITTETLQGIPSIIFGLFGLLFFSTALHWGYSLLAGAMTLVIMILPLIIRTTEEALMGVPDAYREASFGLGAGKLRTVFKVVLPSAIPGILSGVVLATGRIVGETAALIYTAGAVAKVPSSLMGSGRTLAVHMYVLSSEGLYMDQAYATAVILLIFVLVLNWVSGFCAKHLSKATNGQ
;
A
#
# COMPACT_ATOMS: atom_id res chain seq x y z
N LYS A 1 -3.16 -29.40 -32.03
CA LYS A 1 -3.65 -28.15 -31.38
C LYS A 1 -4.39 -27.22 -32.37
N LEU A 2 -3.93 -27.05 -33.62
CA LEU A 2 -4.61 -26.22 -34.64
C LEU A 2 -5.98 -26.77 -35.09
N SER A 3 -6.15 -28.11 -35.12
CA SER A 3 -7.42 -28.76 -35.49
C SER A 3 -8.55 -28.49 -34.46
N TYR A 4 -8.25 -28.36 -33.18
CA TYR A 4 -9.23 -28.03 -32.15
C TYR A 4 -9.87 -26.65 -32.35
N TRP A 5 -9.10 -25.72 -32.90
CA TRP A 5 -9.53 -24.32 -33.12
C TRP A 5 -10.52 -24.15 -34.27
N LYS A 6 -10.39 -24.99 -35.30
CA LYS A 6 -11.34 -25.00 -36.44
C LYS A 6 -12.74 -25.45 -36.03
N ASN A 7 -12.82 -26.31 -35.03
CA ASN A 7 -14.09 -26.88 -34.59
C ASN A 7 -14.80 -26.05 -33.51
N HIS A 8 -14.10 -25.06 -32.89
CA HIS A 8 -14.63 -24.19 -31.84
C HIS A 8 -14.26 -22.72 -32.07
N PRO A 9 -14.86 -22.06 -33.09
CA PRO A 9 -14.48 -20.68 -33.46
C PRO A 9 -14.74 -19.67 -32.32
N GLY A 10 -15.78 -19.82 -31.52
CA GLY A 10 -16.06 -18.96 -30.37
C GLY A 10 -14.95 -19.00 -29.32
N SER A 11 -14.41 -20.19 -29.04
CA SER A 11 -13.29 -20.36 -28.11
C SER A 11 -11.99 -19.72 -28.63
N ALA A 12 -11.77 -19.77 -29.97
CA ALA A 12 -10.63 -19.11 -30.59
C ALA A 12 -10.72 -17.59 -30.50
N ILE A 13 -11.89 -17.02 -30.73
CA ILE A 13 -12.16 -15.56 -30.61
C ILE A 13 -11.94 -15.11 -29.18
N LEU A 14 -12.52 -15.81 -28.18
CA LEU A 14 -12.34 -15.46 -26.77
C LEU A 14 -10.86 -15.48 -26.36
N ARG A 15 -10.10 -16.47 -26.79
CA ARG A 15 -8.68 -16.52 -26.50
C ARG A 15 -7.91 -15.38 -27.16
N LEU A 16 -8.24 -15.05 -28.43
CA LEU A 16 -7.65 -13.91 -29.12
C LEU A 16 -7.90 -12.61 -28.33
N LEU A 17 -9.14 -12.39 -27.89
CA LEU A 17 -9.52 -11.21 -27.10
C LEU A 17 -8.74 -11.14 -25.77
N VAL A 18 -8.58 -12.28 -25.06
CA VAL A 18 -7.78 -12.35 -23.82
C VAL A 18 -6.32 -12.00 -24.09
N TRP A 19 -5.71 -12.56 -25.14
CA TRP A 19 -4.33 -12.22 -25.50
C TRP A 19 -4.18 -10.77 -25.93
N LEU A 20 -5.12 -10.26 -26.72
CA LEU A 20 -5.11 -8.87 -27.16
C LEU A 20 -5.21 -7.91 -25.98
N SER A 21 -6.14 -8.14 -25.05
CA SER A 21 -6.27 -7.31 -23.84
C SER A 21 -5.04 -7.40 -22.94
N ALA A 22 -4.44 -8.57 -22.79
CA ALA A 22 -3.19 -8.71 -22.04
C ALA A 22 -2.04 -7.93 -22.70
N ILE A 23 -1.88 -8.03 -24.02
CA ILE A 23 -0.84 -7.29 -24.78
C ILE A 23 -1.08 -5.78 -24.66
N ILE A 24 -2.31 -5.32 -24.84
CA ILE A 24 -2.65 -3.89 -24.73
C ILE A 24 -2.32 -3.38 -23.33
N THR A 25 -2.72 -4.10 -22.27
CA THR A 25 -2.44 -3.71 -20.89
C THR A 25 -0.94 -3.58 -20.64
N VAL A 26 -0.15 -4.59 -21.04
CA VAL A 26 1.31 -4.56 -20.88
C VAL A 26 1.94 -3.44 -21.72
N ALA A 27 1.47 -3.24 -22.95
CA ALA A 27 1.98 -2.17 -23.82
C ALA A 27 1.70 -0.77 -23.25
N VAL A 28 0.50 -0.52 -22.71
CA VAL A 28 0.16 0.76 -22.06
C VAL A 28 1.01 0.98 -20.81
N MET A 29 1.17 -0.05 -19.96
CA MET A 29 2.04 0.05 -18.79
C MET A 29 3.50 0.34 -19.17
N ALA A 30 4.03 -0.39 -20.14
CA ALA A 30 5.39 -0.18 -20.62
C ALA A 30 5.57 1.22 -21.26
N PHE A 31 4.57 1.69 -22.00
CA PHE A 31 4.57 3.04 -22.57
C PHE A 31 4.59 4.11 -21.48
N LEU A 32 3.73 4.00 -20.44
CA LEU A 32 3.69 4.98 -19.35
C LEU A 32 5.03 5.03 -18.58
N VAL A 33 5.56 3.86 -18.22
CA VAL A 33 6.86 3.78 -17.52
C VAL A 33 7.98 4.31 -18.43
N GLY A 34 8.02 3.90 -19.68
CA GLY A 34 9.01 4.38 -20.66
C GLY A 34 8.94 5.90 -20.87
N PHE A 35 7.73 6.45 -20.97
CA PHE A 35 7.52 7.89 -21.11
C PHE A 35 8.05 8.68 -19.90
N ILE A 36 7.75 8.20 -18.67
CA ILE A 36 8.26 8.80 -17.43
C ILE A 36 9.79 8.75 -17.40
N LEU A 37 10.38 7.61 -17.74
CA LEU A 37 11.84 7.45 -17.75
C LEU A 37 12.52 8.34 -18.80
N ILE A 38 12.00 8.40 -20.02
CA ILE A 38 12.56 9.23 -21.10
C ILE A 38 12.50 10.72 -20.75
N LYS A 39 11.37 11.17 -20.18
CA LYS A 39 11.19 12.58 -19.81
C LYS A 39 11.89 12.95 -18.50
N GLY A 40 12.02 12.03 -17.53
CA GLY A 40 12.48 12.35 -16.19
C GLY A 40 13.98 12.09 -15.96
N VAL A 41 14.58 11.06 -16.59
CA VAL A 41 15.99 10.71 -16.32
C VAL A 41 16.95 11.82 -16.71
N GLY A 42 16.70 12.50 -17.83
CA GLY A 42 17.54 13.63 -18.29
C GLY A 42 17.50 14.85 -17.36
N ASN A 43 16.49 14.96 -16.50
CA ASN A 43 16.26 16.09 -15.61
C ASN A 43 16.65 15.79 -14.14
N LEU A 44 17.33 14.66 -13.89
CA LEU A 44 17.88 14.32 -12.58
C LEU A 44 19.16 15.12 -12.32
N THR A 45 19.01 16.25 -11.65
CA THR A 45 20.14 17.11 -11.26
C THR A 45 20.48 16.92 -9.78
N PRO A 46 21.74 17.17 -9.34
CA PRO A 46 22.10 17.11 -7.92
C PRO A 46 21.29 18.06 -7.05
N ASP A 47 20.84 19.19 -7.58
CA ASP A 47 20.06 20.21 -6.87
C ASP A 47 18.72 19.68 -6.36
N LEU A 48 18.12 18.70 -7.08
CA LEU A 48 16.88 18.02 -6.64
C LEU A 48 17.06 17.28 -5.30
N PHE A 49 18.27 16.94 -4.92
CA PHE A 49 18.60 16.24 -3.68
C PHE A 49 19.07 17.15 -2.55
N ALA A 50 18.95 18.47 -2.70
CA ALA A 50 19.24 19.43 -1.64
C ALA A 50 18.28 19.20 -0.45
N LEU A 51 18.77 19.35 0.79
CA LEU A 51 17.95 19.17 2.00
C LEU A 51 16.91 20.28 2.18
N GLU A 52 17.19 21.47 1.66
CA GLU A 52 16.29 22.60 1.72
C GLU A 52 15.66 22.86 0.36
N TYR A 53 14.34 23.01 0.37
CA TYR A 53 13.56 23.36 -0.82
C TYR A 53 13.60 24.88 -1.06
N ASN A 54 13.89 25.30 -2.27
CA ASN A 54 13.62 26.65 -2.77
C ASN A 54 13.07 26.57 -4.21
N SER A 55 12.60 27.71 -4.73
CA SER A 55 11.99 27.75 -6.06
C SER A 55 13.00 27.46 -7.19
N ASP A 56 14.29 27.65 -6.97
CA ASP A 56 15.32 27.41 -7.97
C ASP A 56 15.69 25.92 -8.08
N ASN A 57 15.76 25.22 -6.94
CA ASN A 57 16.16 23.80 -6.91
C ASN A 57 14.99 22.81 -6.99
N ALA A 58 13.75 23.25 -6.67
CA ALA A 58 12.58 22.38 -6.59
C ALA A 58 12.85 21.03 -5.91
N SER A 59 13.66 21.03 -4.85
CA SER A 59 14.19 19.82 -4.21
C SER A 59 13.10 18.85 -3.76
N LEU A 60 13.29 17.56 -4.06
CA LEU A 60 12.43 16.46 -3.65
C LEU A 60 12.82 15.82 -2.31
N MET A 61 14.01 16.14 -1.76
CA MET A 61 14.54 15.45 -0.56
C MET A 61 13.64 15.61 0.68
N PRO A 62 13.11 16.80 1.01
CA PRO A 62 12.17 16.94 2.12
C PRO A 62 10.92 16.06 1.93
N ALA A 63 10.41 15.98 0.71
CA ALA A 63 9.24 15.19 0.39
C ALA A 63 9.51 13.68 0.50
N LEU A 64 10.68 13.22 0.12
CA LEU A 64 11.12 11.83 0.25
C LEU A 64 11.23 11.43 1.73
N ILE A 65 11.82 12.27 2.57
CA ILE A 65 11.91 12.04 4.02
C ILE A 65 10.51 11.97 4.63
N ASN A 66 9.62 12.90 4.30
CA ASN A 66 8.24 12.90 4.79
C ASN A 66 7.48 11.65 4.34
N THR A 67 7.74 11.16 3.12
CA THR A 67 7.15 9.90 2.61
C THR A 67 7.57 8.72 3.47
N LEU A 68 8.86 8.62 3.81
CA LEU A 68 9.36 7.57 4.70
C LEU A 68 8.70 7.64 6.09
N ILE A 69 8.64 8.84 6.68
CA ILE A 69 8.06 9.04 8.01
C ILE A 69 6.59 8.63 8.02
N ILE A 70 5.79 9.13 7.08
CA ILE A 70 4.35 8.82 7.00
C ILE A 70 4.15 7.32 6.74
N THR A 71 4.93 6.73 5.82
CA THR A 71 4.81 5.31 5.48
C THR A 71 5.09 4.42 6.69
N LEU A 72 6.21 4.65 7.38
CA LEU A 72 6.58 3.88 8.56
C LEU A 72 5.55 4.05 9.69
N LEU A 73 5.15 5.29 9.97
CA LEU A 73 4.17 5.56 11.02
C LEU A 73 2.82 4.90 10.74
N SER A 74 2.33 4.98 9.51
CA SER A 74 1.08 4.35 9.12
C SER A 74 1.14 2.82 9.22
N LEU A 75 2.24 2.21 8.77
CA LEU A 75 2.41 0.75 8.82
C LEU A 75 2.58 0.25 10.25
N VAL A 76 3.37 0.92 11.08
CA VAL A 76 3.58 0.55 12.51
C VAL A 76 2.26 0.51 13.26
N ILE A 77 1.31 1.37 12.91
CA ILE A 77 -0.02 1.38 13.53
C ILE A 77 -0.95 0.38 12.84
N ALA A 78 -1.12 0.46 11.52
CA ALA A 78 -2.14 -0.31 10.81
C ALA A 78 -1.86 -1.82 10.77
N VAL A 79 -0.59 -2.24 10.65
CA VAL A 79 -0.25 -3.66 10.51
C VAL A 79 -0.59 -4.47 11.75
N PRO A 80 -0.21 -4.09 12.98
CA PRO A 80 -0.61 -4.84 14.17
C PRO A 80 -2.12 -4.89 14.34
N PHE A 81 -2.81 -3.73 14.23
CA PHE A 81 -4.27 -3.70 14.38
C PHE A 81 -4.98 -4.54 13.34
N GLY A 82 -4.55 -4.49 12.08
CA GLY A 82 -5.13 -5.28 10.99
C GLY A 82 -4.93 -6.79 11.18
N ILE A 83 -3.71 -7.20 11.55
CA ILE A 83 -3.41 -8.63 11.80
C ILE A 83 -4.22 -9.16 12.98
N PHE A 84 -4.26 -8.46 14.12
CA PHE A 84 -5.03 -8.93 15.28
C PHE A 84 -6.54 -8.94 15.00
N ALA A 85 -7.06 -7.96 14.26
CA ALA A 85 -8.46 -7.97 13.83
C ALA A 85 -8.76 -9.20 12.96
N ALA A 86 -7.92 -9.49 11.97
CA ALA A 86 -8.09 -10.65 11.09
C ALA A 86 -7.99 -11.99 11.86
N ILE A 87 -7.03 -12.12 12.79
CA ILE A 87 -6.92 -13.30 13.67
C ILE A 87 -8.22 -13.49 14.45
N TYR A 88 -8.77 -12.42 15.03
CA TYR A 88 -10.04 -12.50 15.73
C TYR A 88 -11.17 -12.99 14.82
N LEU A 89 -11.29 -12.41 13.60
CA LEU A 89 -12.36 -12.73 12.66
C LEU A 89 -12.31 -14.17 12.14
N VAL A 90 -11.09 -14.72 11.92
CA VAL A 90 -10.92 -16.06 11.34
C VAL A 90 -10.90 -17.12 12.44
N GLU A 91 -10.17 -16.89 13.53
CA GLU A 91 -9.88 -17.94 14.48
C GLU A 91 -10.79 -17.92 15.72
N TYR A 92 -11.21 -16.74 16.18
CA TYR A 92 -11.95 -16.61 17.45
C TYR A 92 -13.46 -16.36 17.28
N ALA A 93 -13.86 -15.70 16.22
CA ALA A 93 -15.26 -15.37 16.01
C ALA A 93 -16.10 -16.62 15.71
N LYS A 94 -17.34 -16.65 16.18
CA LYS A 94 -18.26 -17.75 15.89
C LYS A 94 -18.60 -17.80 14.39
N LYS A 95 -18.51 -18.98 13.78
CA LYS A 95 -18.94 -19.21 12.38
C LYS A 95 -20.40 -18.76 12.23
N GLY A 96 -20.67 -17.93 11.21
CA GLY A 96 -22.03 -17.39 10.97
C GLY A 96 -22.43 -16.18 11.83
N SER A 97 -21.53 -15.61 12.62
CA SER A 97 -21.81 -14.41 13.42
C SER A 97 -22.22 -13.23 12.52
N LYS A 98 -23.34 -12.58 12.86
CA LYS A 98 -23.82 -11.36 12.17
C LYS A 98 -22.77 -10.22 12.25
N LEU A 99 -22.08 -10.10 13.38
CA LEU A 99 -21.02 -9.11 13.58
C LEU A 99 -19.88 -9.30 12.57
N VAL A 100 -19.39 -10.55 12.39
CA VAL A 100 -18.35 -10.87 11.40
C VAL A 100 -18.80 -10.50 9.99
N LYS A 101 -20.05 -10.82 9.64
CA LYS A 101 -20.61 -10.47 8.33
C LYS A 101 -20.65 -8.94 8.13
N ILE A 102 -21.07 -8.19 9.14
CA ILE A 102 -21.10 -6.72 9.08
C ILE A 102 -19.68 -6.18 8.90
N ILE A 103 -18.70 -6.62 9.70
CA ILE A 103 -17.32 -6.17 9.59
C ILE A 103 -16.77 -6.45 8.18
N ARG A 104 -16.97 -7.63 7.62
CA ARG A 104 -16.53 -7.97 6.26
C ARG A 104 -17.16 -7.07 5.20
N ILE A 105 -18.46 -6.87 5.23
CA ILE A 105 -19.15 -5.97 4.29
C ILE A 105 -18.60 -4.54 4.45
N THR A 106 -18.38 -4.07 5.67
CA THR A 106 -17.82 -2.73 5.92
C THR A 106 -16.40 -2.60 5.38
N THR A 107 -15.54 -3.59 5.63
CA THR A 107 -14.16 -3.55 5.09
C THR A 107 -14.14 -3.60 3.56
N GLU A 108 -15.02 -4.36 2.93
CA GLU A 108 -15.15 -4.38 1.47
C GLU A 108 -15.65 -3.04 0.92
N THR A 109 -16.65 -2.46 1.55
CA THR A 109 -17.21 -1.15 1.17
C THR A 109 -16.17 -0.04 1.30
N LEU A 110 -15.42 -0.02 2.42
CA LEU A 110 -14.36 0.97 2.66
C LEU A 110 -13.25 0.92 1.62
N GLN A 111 -12.91 -0.26 1.09
CA GLN A 111 -11.90 -0.38 0.03
C GLN A 111 -12.33 0.25 -1.30
N GLY A 112 -13.63 0.35 -1.55
CA GLY A 112 -14.20 0.98 -2.74
C GLY A 112 -14.34 2.51 -2.66
N ILE A 113 -14.14 3.10 -1.48
CA ILE A 113 -14.27 4.55 -1.31
C ILE A 113 -13.06 5.26 -1.94
N PRO A 114 -13.29 6.33 -2.77
CA PRO A 114 -12.20 7.15 -3.30
C PRO A 114 -11.35 7.78 -2.19
N SER A 115 -10.03 7.81 -2.36
CA SER A 115 -9.10 8.30 -1.33
C SER A 115 -9.32 9.74 -0.91
N ILE A 116 -9.83 10.58 -1.80
CA ILE A 116 -10.18 11.97 -1.50
C ILE A 116 -11.21 12.08 -0.36
N ILE A 117 -12.15 11.12 -0.27
CA ILE A 117 -13.16 11.11 0.81
C ILE A 117 -12.49 10.83 2.16
N PHE A 118 -11.50 9.92 2.20
CA PHE A 118 -10.68 9.73 3.40
C PHE A 118 -9.89 10.99 3.75
N GLY A 119 -9.40 11.72 2.75
CA GLY A 119 -8.73 13.01 2.95
C GLY A 119 -9.66 14.07 3.56
N LEU A 120 -10.88 14.19 3.05
CA LEU A 120 -11.88 15.10 3.60
C LEU A 120 -12.30 14.70 5.03
N PHE A 121 -12.49 13.41 5.28
CA PHE A 121 -12.72 12.91 6.65
C PHE A 121 -11.55 13.26 7.57
N GLY A 122 -10.32 13.01 7.14
CA GLY A 122 -9.11 13.32 7.90
C GLY A 122 -8.96 14.83 8.18
N LEU A 123 -9.27 15.69 7.21
CA LEU A 123 -9.31 17.13 7.37
C LEU A 123 -10.33 17.55 8.45
N LEU A 124 -11.55 17.05 8.34
CA LEU A 124 -12.62 17.42 9.27
C LEU A 124 -12.38 16.85 10.68
N PHE A 125 -11.95 15.62 10.78
CA PHE A 125 -11.80 14.92 12.04
C PHE A 125 -10.45 15.23 12.71
N PHE A 126 -9.32 14.89 12.06
CA PHE A 126 -8.01 15.08 12.69
C PHE A 126 -7.55 16.52 12.67
N SER A 127 -7.61 17.18 11.51
CA SER A 127 -7.07 18.53 11.39
C SER A 127 -7.96 19.59 12.06
N THR A 128 -9.28 19.48 11.89
CA THR A 128 -10.22 20.49 12.40
C THR A 128 -10.75 20.14 13.80
N ALA A 129 -11.44 18.99 13.95
CA ALA A 129 -12.11 18.67 15.23
C ALA A 129 -11.11 18.37 16.37
N LEU A 130 -10.00 17.67 16.07
CA LEU A 130 -8.93 17.43 17.05
C LEU A 130 -7.89 18.55 17.12
N HIS A 131 -8.02 19.59 16.30
CA HIS A 131 -7.11 20.74 16.25
C HIS A 131 -5.64 20.39 15.95
N TRP A 132 -5.40 19.30 15.19
CA TRP A 132 -4.03 18.92 14.80
C TRP A 132 -3.50 19.75 13.63
N GLY A 133 -4.37 20.50 12.94
CA GLY A 133 -4.01 21.23 11.72
C GLY A 133 -3.51 20.31 10.60
N TYR A 134 -2.89 20.90 9.59
CA TYR A 134 -2.15 20.12 8.59
C TYR A 134 -0.89 19.57 9.24
N SER A 135 -0.78 18.23 9.32
CA SER A 135 0.34 17.58 10.01
C SER A 135 0.64 16.20 9.45
N LEU A 136 1.91 15.77 9.58
CA LEU A 136 2.29 14.39 9.20
C LEU A 136 1.49 13.36 9.98
N LEU A 137 1.16 13.65 11.26
CA LEU A 137 0.35 12.77 12.10
C LEU A 137 -1.08 12.64 11.58
N ALA A 138 -1.74 13.75 11.21
CA ALA A 138 -3.09 13.71 10.63
C ALA A 138 -3.09 12.92 9.32
N GLY A 139 -2.07 13.12 8.47
CA GLY A 139 -1.88 12.34 7.25
C GLY A 139 -1.71 10.85 7.52
N ALA A 140 -0.81 10.49 8.44
CA ALA A 140 -0.56 9.10 8.79
C ALA A 140 -1.80 8.41 9.36
N MET A 141 -2.54 9.04 10.26
CA MET A 141 -3.77 8.47 10.84
C MET A 141 -4.89 8.31 9.79
N THR A 142 -4.98 9.22 8.84
CA THR A 142 -5.90 9.09 7.71
C THR A 142 -5.54 7.89 6.84
N LEU A 143 -4.25 7.71 6.55
CA LEU A 143 -3.78 6.53 5.82
C LEU A 143 -3.98 5.22 6.60
N VAL A 144 -3.80 5.23 7.92
CA VAL A 144 -4.11 4.06 8.78
C VAL A 144 -5.55 3.61 8.55
N ILE A 145 -6.52 4.54 8.63
CA ILE A 145 -7.94 4.20 8.40
C ILE A 145 -8.15 3.66 6.97
N MET A 146 -7.50 4.25 5.98
CA MET A 146 -7.63 3.87 4.56
C MET A 146 -7.05 2.48 4.28
N ILE A 147 -5.89 2.11 4.87
CA ILE A 147 -5.21 0.84 4.58
C ILE A 147 -5.63 -0.30 5.51
N LEU A 148 -6.21 0.01 6.66
CA LEU A 148 -6.62 -1.01 7.65
C LEU A 148 -7.54 -2.07 7.05
N PRO A 149 -8.60 -1.75 6.28
CA PRO A 149 -9.45 -2.74 5.61
C PRO A 149 -8.66 -3.67 4.67
N LEU A 150 -7.67 -3.13 3.94
CA LEU A 150 -6.82 -3.91 3.05
C LEU A 150 -5.98 -4.93 3.83
N ILE A 151 -5.35 -4.50 4.93
CA ILE A 151 -4.52 -5.38 5.77
C ILE A 151 -5.38 -6.44 6.45
N ILE A 152 -6.56 -6.09 6.96
CA ILE A 152 -7.49 -7.06 7.54
C ILE A 152 -7.83 -8.13 6.51
N ARG A 153 -8.26 -7.73 5.31
CA ARG A 153 -8.70 -8.66 4.28
C ARG A 153 -7.60 -9.58 3.79
N THR A 154 -6.44 -9.05 3.45
CA THR A 154 -5.31 -9.85 2.98
C THR A 154 -4.80 -10.80 4.05
N THR A 155 -4.85 -10.39 5.32
CA THR A 155 -4.51 -11.26 6.46
C THR A 155 -5.58 -12.34 6.67
N GLU A 156 -6.88 -12.04 6.57
CA GLU A 156 -7.94 -13.05 6.60
C GLU A 156 -7.74 -14.10 5.51
N GLU A 157 -7.49 -13.67 4.26
CA GLU A 157 -7.25 -14.56 3.13
C GLU A 157 -6.02 -15.46 3.37
N ALA A 158 -4.94 -14.90 3.93
CA ALA A 158 -3.74 -15.65 4.27
C ALA A 158 -3.99 -16.69 5.37
N LEU A 159 -4.74 -16.34 6.43
CA LEU A 159 -5.09 -17.25 7.52
C LEU A 159 -6.04 -18.36 7.06
N MET A 160 -7.04 -18.04 6.22
CA MET A 160 -7.96 -19.01 5.63
C MET A 160 -7.27 -19.94 4.63
N GLY A 161 -6.19 -19.51 4.01
CA GLY A 161 -5.36 -20.33 3.12
C GLY A 161 -4.57 -21.42 3.83
N VAL A 162 -4.43 -21.38 5.16
CA VAL A 162 -3.75 -22.44 5.94
C VAL A 162 -4.67 -23.65 6.06
N PRO A 163 -4.24 -24.86 5.64
CA PRO A 163 -5.06 -26.08 5.71
C PRO A 163 -5.56 -26.37 7.14
N ASP A 164 -6.84 -26.76 7.26
CA ASP A 164 -7.44 -27.09 8.57
C ASP A 164 -6.74 -28.28 9.25
N ALA A 165 -6.14 -29.21 8.47
CA ALA A 165 -5.36 -30.30 8.99
C ALA A 165 -4.22 -29.86 9.96
N TYR A 166 -3.65 -28.67 9.76
CA TYR A 166 -2.63 -28.13 10.66
C TYR A 166 -3.21 -27.77 12.04
N ARG A 167 -4.44 -27.24 12.05
CA ARG A 167 -5.18 -26.95 13.29
C ARG A 167 -5.56 -28.22 14.01
N GLU A 168 -6.12 -29.17 13.28
CA GLU A 168 -6.54 -30.48 13.81
C GLU A 168 -5.36 -31.27 14.39
N ALA A 169 -4.25 -31.34 13.68
CA ALA A 169 -3.03 -31.99 14.17
C ALA A 169 -2.51 -31.34 15.47
N SER A 170 -2.49 -30.01 15.54
CA SER A 170 -2.07 -29.28 16.73
C SER A 170 -2.99 -29.54 17.92
N PHE A 171 -4.30 -29.57 17.70
CA PHE A 171 -5.29 -29.90 18.75
C PHE A 171 -5.18 -31.38 19.17
N GLY A 172 -4.95 -32.30 18.21
CA GLY A 172 -4.73 -33.72 18.50
C GLY A 172 -3.52 -33.99 19.37
N LEU A 173 -2.50 -33.14 19.29
CA LEU A 173 -1.32 -33.15 20.17
C LEU A 173 -1.56 -32.43 21.51
N GLY A 174 -2.78 -32.02 21.83
CA GLY A 174 -3.16 -31.40 23.08
C GLY A 174 -2.85 -29.89 23.17
N ALA A 175 -2.50 -29.23 22.06
CA ALA A 175 -2.26 -27.79 22.07
C ALA A 175 -3.57 -27.02 22.22
N GLY A 176 -3.58 -26.00 23.08
CA GLY A 176 -4.70 -25.08 23.19
C GLY A 176 -4.80 -24.11 21.99
N LYS A 177 -5.95 -23.46 21.80
CA LYS A 177 -6.26 -22.60 20.66
C LYS A 177 -5.23 -21.48 20.47
N LEU A 178 -4.87 -20.79 21.54
CA LEU A 178 -3.87 -19.70 21.48
C LEU A 178 -2.53 -20.22 20.93
N ARG A 179 -2.04 -21.35 21.42
CA ARG A 179 -0.80 -21.95 20.96
C ARG A 179 -0.86 -22.37 19.51
N THR A 180 -1.98 -22.99 19.08
CA THR A 180 -2.20 -23.37 17.68
C THR A 180 -2.17 -22.16 16.76
N VAL A 181 -2.88 -21.07 17.11
CA VAL A 181 -2.94 -19.86 16.29
C VAL A 181 -1.56 -19.22 16.16
N PHE A 182 -0.84 -18.98 17.29
CA PHE A 182 0.41 -18.21 17.25
C PHE A 182 1.64 -19.04 16.88
N LYS A 183 1.61 -20.37 17.06
CA LYS A 183 2.78 -21.24 16.79
C LYS A 183 2.65 -22.08 15.51
N VAL A 184 1.43 -22.22 14.97
CA VAL A 184 1.19 -23.05 13.78
C VAL A 184 0.55 -22.23 12.66
N VAL A 185 -0.62 -21.63 12.91
CA VAL A 185 -1.40 -20.96 11.86
C VAL A 185 -0.75 -19.66 11.40
N LEU A 186 -0.44 -18.76 12.35
CA LEU A 186 0.14 -17.45 12.04
C LEU A 186 1.49 -17.56 11.31
N PRO A 187 2.45 -18.39 11.77
CA PRO A 187 3.69 -18.61 11.03
C PRO A 187 3.48 -19.12 9.60
N SER A 188 2.53 -20.03 9.40
CA SER A 188 2.21 -20.55 8.07
C SER A 188 1.55 -19.50 7.17
N ALA A 189 0.86 -18.51 7.74
CA ALA A 189 0.22 -17.41 7.01
C ALA A 189 1.16 -16.21 6.72
N ILE A 190 2.33 -16.13 7.36
CA ILE A 190 3.27 -14.99 7.22
C ILE A 190 3.50 -14.58 5.75
N PRO A 191 3.76 -15.48 4.79
CA PRO A 191 4.02 -15.08 3.41
C PRO A 191 2.85 -14.31 2.78
N GLY A 192 1.62 -14.73 3.04
CA GLY A 192 0.40 -14.04 2.58
C GLY A 192 0.19 -12.69 3.27
N ILE A 193 0.39 -12.63 4.59
CA ILE A 193 0.30 -11.39 5.38
C ILE A 193 1.31 -10.36 4.85
N LEU A 194 2.55 -10.76 4.63
CA LEU A 194 3.60 -9.87 4.13
C LEU A 194 3.29 -9.37 2.71
N SER A 195 2.68 -10.18 1.86
CA SER A 195 2.20 -9.73 0.56
C SER A 195 1.16 -8.60 0.68
N GLY A 196 0.26 -8.70 1.66
CA GLY A 196 -0.70 -7.64 2.00
C GLY A 196 -0.03 -6.35 2.49
N VAL A 197 1.01 -6.48 3.32
CA VAL A 197 1.80 -5.33 3.80
C VAL A 197 2.54 -4.63 2.67
N VAL A 198 3.13 -5.38 1.73
CA VAL A 198 3.77 -4.83 0.52
C VAL A 198 2.77 -4.04 -0.32
N LEU A 199 1.58 -4.59 -0.53
CA LEU A 199 0.51 -3.92 -1.28
C LEU A 199 0.04 -2.62 -0.58
N ALA A 200 -0.12 -2.66 0.75
CA ALA A 200 -0.43 -1.48 1.56
C ALA A 200 0.66 -0.41 1.48
N THR A 201 1.93 -0.81 1.52
CA THR A 201 3.08 0.10 1.38
C THR A 201 3.05 0.85 0.04
N GLY A 202 2.84 0.13 -1.06
CA GLY A 202 2.71 0.74 -2.39
C GLY A 202 1.56 1.75 -2.45
N ARG A 203 0.42 1.43 -1.83
CA ARG A 203 -0.75 2.33 -1.75
C ARG A 203 -0.45 3.61 -0.95
N ILE A 204 0.25 3.49 0.19
CA ILE A 204 0.65 4.65 1.00
C ILE A 204 1.57 5.58 0.22
N VAL A 205 2.62 5.04 -0.40
CA VAL A 205 3.66 5.83 -1.08
C VAL A 205 3.11 6.61 -2.28
N GLY A 206 2.14 6.03 -2.98
CA GLY A 206 1.47 6.67 -4.12
C GLY A 206 0.31 7.60 -3.74
N GLU A 207 -0.06 7.67 -2.45
CA GLU A 207 -1.23 8.44 -2.03
C GLU A 207 -0.98 9.95 -2.13
N THR A 208 -1.88 10.64 -2.83
CA THR A 208 -1.80 12.08 -3.08
C THR A 208 -3.02 12.81 -2.53
N ALA A 209 -4.23 12.40 -2.94
CA ALA A 209 -5.45 13.13 -2.67
C ALA A 209 -5.78 13.24 -1.17
N ALA A 210 -5.63 12.14 -0.42
CA ALA A 210 -5.87 12.16 1.02
C ALA A 210 -4.84 13.01 1.76
N LEU A 211 -3.58 13.02 1.32
CA LEU A 211 -2.49 13.70 2.00
C LEU A 211 -2.46 15.22 1.76
N ILE A 212 -2.92 15.70 0.61
CA ILE A 212 -3.07 17.14 0.36
C ILE A 212 -3.98 17.77 1.42
N TYR A 213 -5.06 17.11 1.79
CA TYR A 213 -6.03 17.60 2.76
C TYR A 213 -5.64 17.37 4.22
N THR A 214 -4.62 16.57 4.51
CA THR A 214 -4.28 16.17 5.89
C THR A 214 -2.85 16.50 6.29
N ALA A 215 -1.85 16.06 5.52
CA ALA A 215 -0.45 16.40 5.74
C ALA A 215 -0.08 17.78 5.19
N GLY A 216 -0.79 18.22 4.15
CA GLY A 216 -0.59 19.50 3.49
C GLY A 216 0.46 19.45 2.37
N ALA A 217 0.80 20.65 1.84
CA ALA A 217 1.65 20.80 0.67
C ALA A 217 2.97 21.56 0.94
N VAL A 218 3.38 21.73 2.20
CA VAL A 218 4.58 22.49 2.57
C VAL A 218 5.84 21.68 2.24
N ALA A 219 6.77 22.27 1.49
CA ALA A 219 7.98 21.63 1.02
C ALA A 219 9.12 21.67 2.05
N LYS A 220 8.90 21.14 3.24
CA LYS A 220 9.94 21.03 4.28
C LYS A 220 9.78 19.76 5.09
N VAL A 221 10.83 19.34 5.78
CA VAL A 221 10.75 18.36 6.84
C VAL A 221 10.38 19.11 8.12
N PRO A 222 9.20 18.84 8.72
CA PRO A 222 8.82 19.53 9.96
C PRO A 222 9.63 19.00 11.14
N SER A 223 9.83 19.84 12.15
CA SER A 223 10.55 19.50 13.40
C SER A 223 9.77 18.54 14.30
N SER A 224 8.48 18.38 14.08
CA SER A 224 7.62 17.46 14.82
C SER A 224 6.56 16.82 13.91
N LEU A 225 5.99 15.69 14.33
CA LEU A 225 4.90 15.03 13.62
C LEU A 225 3.62 15.88 13.50
N MET A 226 3.48 16.90 14.32
CA MET A 226 2.38 17.87 14.27
C MET A 226 2.60 19.00 13.26
N GLY A 227 3.73 19.02 12.58
CA GLY A 227 4.00 19.98 11.52
C GLY A 227 3.58 19.47 10.13
N SER A 228 3.27 20.44 9.24
CA SER A 228 2.90 20.14 7.85
C SER A 228 4.14 19.79 7.01
N GLY A 229 3.97 18.82 6.12
CA GLY A 229 5.00 18.43 5.16
C GLY A 229 4.42 17.59 4.02
N ARG A 230 4.78 17.90 2.77
CA ARG A 230 4.31 17.14 1.61
C ARG A 230 5.11 15.86 1.39
N THR A 231 4.44 14.82 0.93
CA THR A 231 5.06 13.57 0.46
C THR A 231 5.54 13.70 -0.99
N LEU A 232 6.29 12.71 -1.47
CA LEU A 232 6.84 12.70 -2.82
C LEU A 232 5.75 12.71 -3.90
N ALA A 233 4.66 11.96 -3.69
CA ALA A 233 3.51 11.97 -4.59
C ALA A 233 2.80 13.34 -4.61
N VAL A 234 2.62 13.97 -3.45
CA VAL A 234 2.09 15.34 -3.34
C VAL A 234 3.03 16.35 -3.97
N HIS A 235 4.35 16.19 -3.78
CA HIS A 235 5.36 17.05 -4.38
C HIS A 235 5.27 17.03 -5.92
N MET A 236 5.26 15.85 -6.51
CA MET A 236 5.08 15.67 -7.95
C MET A 236 3.79 16.32 -8.46
N TYR A 237 2.69 16.12 -7.72
CA TYR A 237 1.39 16.73 -8.08
C TYR A 237 1.44 18.26 -8.06
N VAL A 238 2.02 18.87 -7.02
CA VAL A 238 2.13 20.33 -6.90
C VAL A 238 2.97 20.90 -8.03
N LEU A 239 4.16 20.34 -8.30
CA LEU A 239 5.02 20.80 -9.40
C LEU A 239 4.33 20.71 -10.78
N SER A 240 3.58 19.63 -11.02
CA SER A 240 2.87 19.44 -12.28
C SER A 240 1.65 20.36 -12.40
N SER A 241 0.94 20.65 -11.31
CA SER A 241 -0.24 21.53 -11.30
C SER A 241 0.11 23.01 -11.48
N GLU A 242 1.28 23.42 -11.01
CA GLU A 242 1.79 24.78 -11.23
C GLU A 242 2.24 25.01 -12.69
N GLY A 243 2.61 23.95 -13.41
CA GLY A 243 3.02 24.01 -14.82
C GLY A 243 4.40 24.62 -15.07
N LEU A 244 5.03 25.18 -14.06
CA LEU A 244 6.34 25.86 -14.16
C LEU A 244 7.51 24.88 -14.03
N TYR A 245 7.31 23.76 -13.34
CA TYR A 245 8.36 22.80 -12.96
C TYR A 245 8.09 21.39 -13.51
N MET A 246 7.66 21.32 -14.77
CA MET A 246 7.28 20.04 -15.39
C MET A 246 8.45 19.06 -15.49
N ASP A 247 9.65 19.56 -15.76
CA ASP A 247 10.86 18.72 -15.85
C ASP A 247 11.25 18.12 -14.50
N GLN A 248 11.15 18.90 -13.41
CA GLN A 248 11.35 18.44 -12.04
C GLN A 248 10.23 17.49 -11.58
N ALA A 249 9.00 17.71 -12.06
CA ALA A 249 7.89 16.77 -11.81
C ALA A 249 8.16 15.40 -12.45
N TYR A 250 8.66 15.35 -13.71
CA TYR A 250 9.06 14.09 -14.34
C TYR A 250 10.25 13.44 -13.63
N ALA A 251 11.27 14.21 -13.22
CA ALA A 251 12.38 13.71 -12.44
C ALA A 251 11.91 13.12 -11.09
N THR A 252 10.98 13.81 -10.40
CA THR A 252 10.34 13.32 -9.17
C THR A 252 9.57 12.02 -9.41
N ALA A 253 8.86 11.89 -10.53
CA ALA A 253 8.16 10.66 -10.90
C ALA A 253 9.12 9.47 -11.08
N VAL A 254 10.32 9.68 -11.68
CA VAL A 254 11.36 8.65 -11.78
C VAL A 254 11.83 8.22 -10.39
N ILE A 255 12.12 9.17 -9.51
CA ILE A 255 12.54 8.86 -8.14
C ILE A 255 11.43 8.13 -7.37
N LEU A 256 10.17 8.55 -7.51
CA LEU A 256 9.02 7.85 -6.91
C LEU A 256 8.92 6.40 -7.40
N LEU A 257 9.09 6.17 -8.70
CA LEU A 257 9.10 4.82 -9.28
C LEU A 257 10.22 3.96 -8.69
N ILE A 258 11.45 4.48 -8.65
CA ILE A 258 12.61 3.80 -8.05
C ILE A 258 12.34 3.51 -6.57
N PHE A 259 11.83 4.49 -5.84
CA PHE A 259 11.54 4.37 -4.41
C PHE A 259 10.53 3.25 -4.13
N VAL A 260 9.43 3.18 -4.90
CA VAL A 260 8.44 2.10 -4.80
C VAL A 260 9.06 0.74 -5.12
N LEU A 261 9.89 0.64 -6.16
CA LEU A 261 10.59 -0.60 -6.52
C LEU A 261 11.53 -1.06 -5.40
N VAL A 262 12.31 -0.15 -4.82
CA VAL A 262 13.21 -0.44 -3.69
C VAL A 262 12.43 -0.90 -2.47
N LEU A 263 11.35 -0.20 -2.10
CA LEU A 263 10.51 -0.59 -0.97
C LEU A 263 9.86 -1.97 -1.17
N ASN A 264 9.36 -2.25 -2.38
CA ASN A 264 8.79 -3.56 -2.70
C ASN A 264 9.86 -4.66 -2.65
N TRP A 265 11.06 -4.37 -3.15
CA TRP A 265 12.19 -5.31 -3.09
C TRP A 265 12.62 -5.59 -1.65
N VAL A 266 12.79 -4.57 -0.82
CA VAL A 266 13.13 -4.68 0.61
C VAL A 266 12.05 -5.47 1.35
N SER A 267 10.78 -5.11 1.16
CA SER A 267 9.65 -5.80 1.78
C SER A 267 9.59 -7.27 1.38
N GLY A 268 9.78 -7.57 0.09
CA GLY A 268 9.83 -8.95 -0.43
C GLY A 268 11.04 -9.74 0.10
N PHE A 269 12.19 -9.10 0.28
CA PHE A 269 13.37 -9.71 0.88
C PHE A 269 13.15 -10.05 2.36
N CYS A 270 12.60 -9.11 3.14
CA CYS A 270 12.22 -9.33 4.53
C CYS A 270 11.20 -10.48 4.66
N ALA A 271 10.20 -10.51 3.76
CA ALA A 271 9.21 -11.57 3.70
C ALA A 271 9.84 -12.95 3.50
N LYS A 272 10.77 -13.08 2.55
CA LYS A 272 11.46 -14.34 2.28
C LYS A 272 12.33 -14.80 3.45
N HIS A 273 13.00 -13.90 4.15
CA HIS A 273 13.84 -14.22 5.30
C HIS A 273 13.00 -14.69 6.50
N LEU A 274 11.90 -13.98 6.80
CA LEU A 274 10.98 -14.37 7.86
C LEU A 274 10.32 -15.73 7.57
N SER A 275 9.90 -15.98 6.34
CA SER A 275 9.34 -17.28 5.92
C SER A 275 10.35 -18.44 6.03
N LYS A 276 11.63 -18.20 5.70
CA LYS A 276 12.68 -19.24 5.85
C LYS A 276 12.99 -19.53 7.31
N ALA A 277 13.03 -18.51 8.17
CA ALA A 277 13.26 -18.70 9.61
C ALA A 277 12.12 -19.50 10.27
N THR A 278 10.92 -19.41 9.72
CA THR A 278 9.74 -20.13 10.25
C THR A 278 9.65 -21.57 9.71
N ASN A 279 10.09 -21.83 8.47
CA ASN A 279 10.07 -23.16 7.86
C ASN A 279 11.34 -24.00 8.14
N GLY A 280 12.36 -23.42 8.77
CA GLY A 280 13.63 -24.06 9.10
C GLY A 280 13.75 -24.51 10.57
N GLN A 281 12.64 -24.47 11.32
CA GLN A 281 12.43 -25.08 12.61
C GLN A 281 11.30 -26.13 12.50
#